data_b9385c48b4bd46379e911967968e8631
#
_entry.id   b9385c48b4bd46379e911967968e8631
#
_cell.length_a   1.000
_cell.length_b   1.000
_cell.length_c   1.000
_cell.angle_alpha   90.00
_cell.angle_beta   90.00
_cell.angle_gamma   90.00
#
_symmetry.space_group_name_H-M   'P 1'
#
loop_
_entity.id
_entity.type
_entity.pdbx_description
1 polymer ?
#
loop_
_entity_poly.entity_id
_entity_poly.type
_entity_poly.pdbx_seq_one_letter_code
_entity_poly.pdbx_strand_id
1 'polypeptide(L)'
;MTVEQNLRMVDAAFEAISNQDWDHLWGLHVDNIVMSTPDLPDPVKGREAVQERLQAWGEALPDLSWKRVRGFGQGDWVCVELLISGTHKGPLRHGLDQRTLDRGRDGVVPPTGNRIEIRGCVVYKVEHGEISESHIYYDQLDFMKQLGLGR
;
A
#
# COMPACT_ATOMS: atom_id res chain seq x y z
N MET A 1 8.32 -17.87 -14.50
CA MET A 1 6.88 -17.64 -14.42
C MET A 1 6.46 -16.61 -15.46
N THR A 2 5.25 -16.73 -15.95
CA THR A 2 4.73 -15.79 -16.93
C THR A 2 4.24 -14.51 -16.27
N VAL A 3 4.10 -13.44 -17.07
CA VAL A 3 3.49 -12.19 -16.59
C VAL A 3 2.09 -12.44 -16.04
N GLU A 4 1.30 -13.30 -16.69
CA GLU A 4 -0.04 -13.64 -16.23
C GLU A 4 -0.04 -14.33 -14.87
N GLN A 5 0.92 -15.22 -14.63
CA GLN A 5 1.09 -15.87 -13.32
C GLN A 5 1.50 -14.84 -12.27
N ASN A 6 2.39 -13.91 -12.60
CA ASN A 6 2.81 -12.84 -11.71
C ASN A 6 1.65 -11.89 -11.38
N LEU A 7 0.79 -11.59 -12.36
CA LEU A 7 -0.40 -10.77 -12.11
C LEU A 7 -1.41 -11.48 -11.21
N ARG A 8 -1.55 -12.80 -11.32
CA ARG A 8 -2.41 -13.56 -10.39
C ARG A 8 -1.86 -13.52 -8.96
N MET A 9 -0.53 -13.51 -8.82
CA MET A 9 0.11 -13.33 -7.52
C MET A 9 -0.24 -11.95 -6.92
N VAL A 10 -0.21 -10.90 -7.74
CA VAL A 10 -0.59 -9.56 -7.31
C VAL A 10 -2.06 -9.52 -6.91
N ASP A 11 -2.95 -10.16 -7.67
CA ASP A 11 -4.37 -10.26 -7.32
C ASP A 11 -4.55 -10.94 -5.96
N ALA A 12 -3.79 -12.00 -5.68
CA ALA A 12 -3.83 -12.67 -4.38
C ALA A 12 -3.36 -11.74 -3.25
N ALA A 13 -2.32 -10.92 -3.49
CA ALA A 13 -1.84 -9.94 -2.53
C ALA A 13 -2.90 -8.87 -2.25
N PHE A 14 -3.56 -8.35 -3.29
CA PHE A 14 -4.60 -7.34 -3.15
C PHE A 14 -5.82 -7.88 -2.40
N GLU A 15 -6.19 -9.13 -2.67
CA GLU A 15 -7.27 -9.79 -1.94
C GLU A 15 -6.91 -9.96 -0.45
N ALA A 16 -5.69 -10.38 -0.15
CA ALA A 16 -5.22 -10.53 1.23
C ALA A 16 -5.22 -9.17 1.95
N ILE A 17 -4.77 -8.10 1.31
CA ILE A 17 -4.78 -6.76 1.89
C ILE A 17 -6.22 -6.30 2.14
N SER A 18 -7.11 -6.47 1.17
CA SER A 18 -8.51 -6.05 1.28
C SER A 18 -9.27 -6.81 2.37
N ASN A 19 -8.97 -8.09 2.53
CA ASN A 19 -9.57 -8.92 3.58
C ASN A 19 -8.82 -8.83 4.90
N GLN A 20 -7.71 -8.09 4.91
CA GLN A 20 -6.80 -7.97 6.06
C GLN A 20 -6.34 -9.35 6.55
N ASP A 21 -6.11 -10.24 5.61
CA ASP A 21 -5.54 -11.57 5.84
C ASP A 21 -4.01 -11.46 5.79
N TRP A 22 -3.45 -10.96 6.88
CA TRP A 22 -2.03 -10.64 6.95
C TRP A 22 -1.14 -11.87 6.92
N ASP A 23 -1.61 -13.00 7.45
CA ASP A 23 -0.86 -14.25 7.40
C ASP A 23 -0.69 -14.74 5.96
N HIS A 24 -1.75 -14.63 5.16
CA HIS A 24 -1.67 -14.99 3.74
C HIS A 24 -0.73 -14.05 2.99
N LEU A 25 -0.85 -12.74 3.22
CA LEU A 25 0.02 -11.74 2.61
C LEU A 25 1.49 -11.99 2.99
N TRP A 26 1.74 -12.31 4.26
CA TRP A 26 3.07 -12.65 4.77
C TRP A 26 3.73 -13.76 3.93
N GLY A 27 2.96 -14.79 3.60
CA GLY A 27 3.45 -15.92 2.81
C GLY A 27 3.77 -15.60 1.34
N LEU A 28 3.29 -14.46 0.84
CA LEU A 28 3.54 -14.03 -0.55
C LEU A 28 4.82 -13.21 -0.70
N HIS A 29 5.42 -12.77 0.41
CA HIS A 29 6.61 -11.93 0.42
C HIS A 29 7.87 -12.72 0.77
N VAL A 30 8.99 -12.41 0.12
CA VAL A 30 10.29 -12.92 0.56
C VAL A 30 10.71 -12.24 1.88
N ASP A 31 11.61 -12.88 2.63
CA ASP A 31 12.08 -12.33 3.93
C ASP A 31 12.72 -10.96 3.79
N ASN A 32 13.47 -10.74 2.73
CA ASN A 32 14.20 -9.49 2.50
C ASN A 32 13.51 -8.57 1.50
N ILE A 33 12.19 -8.58 1.45
CA ILE A 33 11.42 -7.70 0.59
C ILE A 33 11.79 -6.23 0.82
N VAL A 34 11.75 -5.46 -0.26
CA VAL A 34 11.97 -4.02 -0.25
C VAL A 34 10.69 -3.34 -0.71
N MET A 35 10.22 -2.35 0.04
CA MET A 35 9.04 -1.57 -0.32
C MET A 35 9.36 -0.09 -0.30
N SER A 36 9.07 0.62 -1.39
CA SER A 36 9.17 2.07 -1.41
C SER A 36 7.79 2.69 -1.54
N THR A 37 7.60 3.82 -0.88
CA THR A 37 6.34 4.57 -0.84
C THR A 37 6.67 6.07 -0.93
N PRO A 38 5.74 6.91 -1.47
CA PRO A 38 6.02 8.32 -1.66
C PRO A 38 6.13 9.13 -0.36
N ASP A 39 5.64 8.60 0.75
CA ASP A 39 5.70 9.29 2.05
C ASP A 39 7.04 9.14 2.77
N LEU A 40 7.93 8.28 2.28
CA LEU A 40 9.24 8.05 2.89
C LEU A 40 10.37 8.31 1.89
N PRO A 41 11.47 8.93 2.35
CA PRO A 41 12.63 9.16 1.46
C PRO A 41 13.40 7.88 1.14
N ASP A 42 13.36 6.89 2.04
CA ASP A 42 14.11 5.64 1.91
C ASP A 42 13.19 4.43 1.87
N PRO A 43 13.57 3.36 1.17
CA PRO A 43 12.78 2.13 1.16
C PRO A 43 12.71 1.47 2.54
N VAL A 44 11.59 0.79 2.78
CA VAL A 44 11.41 -0.09 3.94
C VAL A 44 11.94 -1.47 3.56
N LYS A 45 12.74 -2.08 4.41
CA LYS A 45 13.37 -3.37 4.15
C LYS A 45 12.95 -4.40 5.18
N GLY A 46 12.68 -5.61 4.69
CA GLY A 46 12.31 -6.73 5.53
C GLY A 46 10.82 -6.95 5.63
N ARG A 47 10.44 -8.21 5.64
CA ARG A 47 9.03 -8.64 5.61
C ARG A 47 8.24 -8.11 6.79
N GLU A 48 8.82 -8.11 7.98
CA GLU A 48 8.16 -7.64 9.19
C GLU A 48 7.83 -6.15 9.12
N ALA A 49 8.81 -5.32 8.73
CA ALA A 49 8.63 -3.87 8.63
C ALA A 49 7.62 -3.50 7.52
N VAL A 50 7.67 -4.20 6.40
CA VAL A 50 6.74 -3.99 5.29
C VAL A 50 5.31 -4.34 5.73
N GLN A 51 5.14 -5.47 6.39
CA GLN A 51 3.82 -5.90 6.85
C GLN A 51 3.24 -4.95 7.89
N GLU A 52 4.06 -4.45 8.81
CA GLU A 52 3.62 -3.49 9.82
C GLU A 52 3.01 -2.24 9.15
N ARG A 53 3.65 -1.73 8.09
CA ARG A 53 3.14 -0.58 7.36
C ARG A 53 1.83 -0.86 6.63
N LEU A 54 1.72 -2.03 6.03
CA LEU A 54 0.48 -2.42 5.34
C LEU A 54 -0.66 -2.65 6.33
N GLN A 55 -0.38 -3.25 7.48
CA GLN A 55 -1.37 -3.42 8.56
C GLN A 55 -1.85 -2.08 9.09
N ALA A 56 -0.97 -1.09 9.16
CA ALA A 56 -1.35 0.25 9.63
C ALA A 56 -2.40 0.91 8.73
N TRP A 57 -2.38 0.64 7.44
CA TRP A 57 -3.43 1.08 6.52
C TRP A 57 -4.77 0.43 6.85
N GLY A 58 -4.76 -0.87 7.17
CA GLY A 58 -5.97 -1.58 7.59
C GLY A 58 -6.53 -1.07 8.91
N GLU A 59 -5.68 -0.63 9.83
CA GLU A 59 -6.11 0.00 11.08
C GLU A 59 -6.80 1.33 10.81
N ALA A 60 -6.22 2.16 9.93
CA ALA A 60 -6.78 3.46 9.58
C ALA A 60 -8.08 3.33 8.78
N LEU A 61 -8.15 2.36 7.89
CA LEU A 61 -9.28 2.13 7.00
C LEU A 61 -9.78 0.68 7.20
N PRO A 62 -10.70 0.45 8.17
CA PRO A 62 -11.17 -0.90 8.46
C PRO A 62 -11.85 -1.59 7.27
N ASP A 63 -12.41 -0.81 6.34
CA ASP A 63 -13.02 -1.28 5.09
C ASP A 63 -12.07 -1.13 3.90
N LEU A 64 -10.76 -1.19 4.13
CA LEU A 64 -9.73 -1.05 3.10
C LEU A 64 -9.98 -1.99 1.91
N SER A 65 -9.90 -1.43 0.71
CA SER A 65 -10.01 -2.18 -0.53
C SER A 65 -8.91 -1.77 -1.49
N TRP A 66 -8.16 -2.76 -1.96
CA TRP A 66 -7.18 -2.61 -3.04
C TRP A 66 -7.72 -3.35 -4.25
N LYS A 67 -8.09 -2.62 -5.29
CA LYS A 67 -8.70 -3.19 -6.48
C LYS A 67 -7.86 -2.89 -7.72
N ARG A 68 -7.46 -3.93 -8.42
CA ARG A 68 -6.70 -3.77 -9.67
C ARG A 68 -7.62 -3.20 -10.76
N VAL A 69 -7.15 -2.15 -11.42
CA VAL A 69 -7.82 -1.56 -12.59
C VAL A 69 -7.27 -2.21 -13.86
N ARG A 70 -5.94 -2.26 -13.97
CA ARG A 70 -5.26 -2.92 -15.08
C ARG A 70 -3.85 -3.33 -14.64
N GLY A 71 -3.23 -4.23 -15.39
CA GLY A 71 -1.86 -4.65 -15.11
C GLY A 71 -1.19 -5.18 -16.37
N PHE A 72 0.11 -5.01 -16.42
CA PHE A 72 0.95 -5.50 -17.50
C PHE A 72 2.35 -5.73 -16.94
N GLY A 73 3.22 -6.37 -17.70
CA GLY A 73 4.56 -6.63 -17.21
C GLY A 73 5.51 -7.17 -18.26
N GLN A 74 6.74 -7.41 -17.82
CA GLN A 74 7.81 -7.98 -18.62
C GLN A 74 8.80 -8.69 -17.68
N GLY A 75 9.09 -9.93 -17.98
CA GLY A 75 9.98 -10.74 -17.13
C GLY A 75 9.42 -10.89 -15.72
N ASP A 76 10.24 -10.59 -14.74
CA ASP A 76 9.87 -10.68 -13.32
C ASP A 76 9.10 -9.45 -12.82
N TRP A 77 8.92 -8.44 -13.66
CA TRP A 77 8.30 -7.18 -13.27
C TRP A 77 6.89 -7.07 -13.78
N VAL A 78 6.00 -6.60 -12.92
CA VAL A 78 4.63 -6.22 -13.29
C VAL A 78 4.32 -4.83 -12.76
N CYS A 79 3.55 -4.08 -13.54
CA CYS A 79 3.06 -2.77 -13.17
C CYS A 79 1.53 -2.84 -13.10
N VAL A 80 0.97 -2.41 -12.00
CA VAL A 80 -0.47 -2.54 -11.74
C VAL A 80 -1.04 -1.20 -11.32
N GLU A 81 -2.05 -0.73 -12.05
CA GLU A 81 -2.85 0.39 -11.61
C GLU A 81 -3.95 -0.13 -10.70
N LEU A 82 -4.16 0.55 -9.59
CA LEU A 82 -5.15 0.12 -8.60
C LEU A 82 -5.94 1.30 -8.05
N LEU A 83 -7.07 0.96 -7.47
CA LEU A 83 -7.90 1.87 -6.70
C LEU A 83 -7.83 1.46 -5.24
N ILE A 84 -7.38 2.37 -4.39
CA ILE A 84 -7.32 2.18 -2.94
C ILE A 84 -8.47 2.96 -2.34
N SER A 85 -9.34 2.31 -1.59
CA SER A 85 -10.49 2.97 -0.99
C SER A 85 -10.75 2.48 0.43
N GLY A 86 -11.47 3.30 1.18
CA GLY A 86 -11.87 2.99 2.54
C GLY A 86 -12.40 4.22 3.26
N THR A 87 -12.86 4.01 4.48
CA THR A 87 -13.34 5.09 5.35
C THR A 87 -12.38 5.27 6.52
N HIS A 88 -11.93 6.50 6.73
CA HIS A 88 -10.94 6.81 7.76
C HIS A 88 -11.58 6.80 9.15
N LYS A 89 -11.61 5.63 9.78
CA LYS A 89 -12.22 5.39 11.09
C LYS A 89 -11.22 5.06 12.18
N GLY A 90 -9.96 4.80 11.85
CA GLY A 90 -8.90 4.57 12.80
C GLY A 90 -7.76 5.56 12.62
N PRO A 91 -6.77 5.57 13.52
CA PRO A 91 -5.64 6.49 13.40
C PRO A 91 -4.80 6.15 12.16
N LEU A 92 -4.43 7.18 11.39
CA LEU A 92 -3.53 7.03 10.24
C LEU A 92 -2.10 7.31 10.70
N ARG A 93 -1.25 6.29 10.68
CA ARG A 93 0.13 6.36 11.15
C ARG A 93 1.14 6.48 10.03
N HIS A 94 0.79 6.03 8.84
CA HIS A 94 1.65 6.00 7.66
C HIS A 94 0.88 6.45 6.43
N GLY A 95 1.59 6.76 5.37
CA GLY A 95 0.98 7.09 4.08
C GLY A 95 1.05 8.56 3.70
N LEU A 96 1.37 9.45 4.64
CA LEU A 96 1.60 10.86 4.38
C LEU A 96 3.00 11.25 4.84
N ASP A 97 3.63 12.13 4.07
CA ASP A 97 4.95 12.65 4.41
C ASP A 97 4.86 13.47 5.70
N GLN A 98 5.52 13.00 6.75
CA GLN A 98 5.49 13.62 8.06
C GLN A 98 6.01 15.06 8.06
N ARG A 99 6.83 15.40 7.07
CA ARG A 99 7.35 16.76 6.91
C ARG A 99 6.27 17.77 6.50
N THR A 100 5.18 17.28 5.92
CA THR A 100 4.07 18.12 5.45
C THR A 100 2.92 18.18 6.45
N LEU A 101 2.94 17.33 7.47
CA LEU A 101 1.93 17.33 8.53
C LEU A 101 2.25 18.35 9.62
N ASP A 102 1.22 18.85 10.29
CA ASP A 102 1.38 19.73 11.42
C ASP A 102 2.14 19.00 12.54
N ARG A 103 3.28 19.56 12.92
CA ARG A 103 4.20 18.95 13.88
C ARG A 103 3.73 18.99 15.34
N GLY A 104 2.61 19.63 15.62
CA GLY A 104 2.01 19.58 16.95
C GLY A 104 1.37 18.24 17.27
N ARG A 105 1.46 17.29 16.36
CA ARG A 105 0.89 15.95 16.49
C ARG A 105 1.99 14.90 16.43
N ASP A 106 1.77 13.74 17.03
CA ASP A 106 2.71 12.62 17.06
C ASP A 106 2.91 11.93 15.69
N GLY A 107 2.64 12.65 14.60
CA GLY A 107 2.69 12.08 13.25
C GLY A 107 1.48 11.21 12.93
N VAL A 108 0.52 11.12 13.83
CA VAL A 108 -0.70 10.33 13.68
C VAL A 108 -1.86 11.25 13.32
N VAL A 109 -2.60 10.92 12.26
CA VAL A 109 -3.81 11.66 11.90
C VAL A 109 -5.00 10.98 12.58
N PRO A 110 -5.70 11.69 13.48
CA PRO A 110 -6.90 11.11 14.12
C PRO A 110 -7.98 10.81 13.10
N PRO A 111 -8.88 9.86 13.39
CA PRO A 111 -9.97 9.52 12.46
C PRO A 111 -10.78 10.74 12.04
N THR A 112 -10.96 10.92 10.73
CA THR A 112 -11.75 12.02 10.17
C THR A 112 -13.18 11.60 9.82
N GLY A 113 -13.41 10.29 9.66
CA GLY A 113 -14.67 9.77 9.18
C GLY A 113 -14.86 9.89 7.67
N ASN A 114 -13.88 10.47 6.97
CA ASN A 114 -13.98 10.73 5.53
C ASN A 114 -13.79 9.46 4.71
N ARG A 115 -14.54 9.37 3.61
CA ARG A 115 -14.33 8.35 2.58
C ARG A 115 -13.14 8.74 1.73
N ILE A 116 -12.25 7.77 1.51
CA ILE A 116 -11.03 7.94 0.71
C ILE A 116 -11.11 7.05 -0.52
N GLU A 117 -10.73 7.61 -1.67
CA GLU A 117 -10.60 6.85 -2.90
C GLU A 117 -9.40 7.39 -3.67
N ILE A 118 -8.32 6.62 -3.70
CA ILE A 118 -7.03 7.04 -4.24
C ILE A 118 -6.66 6.14 -5.41
N ARG A 119 -6.22 6.75 -6.50
CA ARG A 119 -5.61 6.02 -7.61
C ARG A 119 -4.15 5.80 -7.28
N GLY A 120 -3.67 4.59 -7.50
CA GLY A 120 -2.29 4.23 -7.27
C GLY A 120 -1.73 3.39 -8.39
N CYS A 121 -0.43 3.24 -8.33
CA CYS A 121 0.32 2.35 -9.20
C CYS A 121 1.35 1.62 -8.36
N VAL A 122 1.46 0.33 -8.53
CA VAL A 122 2.48 -0.46 -7.86
C VAL A 122 3.31 -1.19 -8.91
N VAL A 123 4.62 -1.08 -8.76
CA VAL A 123 5.57 -1.86 -9.56
C VAL A 123 6.11 -2.96 -8.65
N TYR A 124 5.84 -4.20 -9.04
CA TYR A 124 6.27 -5.38 -8.29
C TYR A 124 7.37 -6.13 -9.04
N LYS A 125 8.33 -6.63 -8.28
CA LYS A 125 9.19 -7.69 -8.75
C LYS A 125 8.75 -9.00 -8.10
N VAL A 126 8.49 -10.00 -8.93
CA VAL A 126 8.04 -11.32 -8.48
C VAL A 126 9.08 -12.35 -8.91
N GLU A 127 9.70 -13.01 -7.95
CA GLU A 127 10.73 -14.01 -8.20
C GLU A 127 10.31 -15.32 -7.55
N HIS A 128 10.33 -16.40 -8.34
CA HIS A 128 10.02 -17.74 -7.84
C HIS A 128 8.67 -17.84 -7.10
N GLY A 129 7.66 -17.10 -7.57
CA GLY A 129 6.34 -17.12 -6.98
C GLY A 129 6.20 -16.29 -5.70
N GLU A 130 7.16 -15.43 -5.40
CA GLU A 130 7.12 -14.55 -4.24
C GLU A 130 7.44 -13.11 -4.62
N ILE A 131 6.84 -12.16 -3.91
CA ILE A 131 7.08 -10.73 -4.13
C ILE A 131 8.39 -10.34 -3.43
N SER A 132 9.35 -9.85 -4.20
CA SER A 132 10.66 -9.42 -3.69
C SER A 132 10.82 -7.91 -3.62
N GLU A 133 10.08 -7.16 -4.44
CA GLU A 133 10.06 -5.68 -4.38
C GLU A 133 8.65 -5.18 -4.63
N SER A 134 8.31 -4.10 -3.94
CA SER A 134 7.01 -3.45 -4.06
C SER A 134 7.23 -1.93 -4.02
N HIS A 135 7.00 -1.28 -5.15
CA HIS A 135 7.16 0.18 -5.26
C HIS A 135 5.79 0.80 -5.50
N ILE A 136 5.27 1.48 -4.49
CA ILE A 136 3.91 2.01 -4.47
C ILE A 136 3.97 3.51 -4.76
N TYR A 137 3.13 3.97 -5.69
CA TYR A 137 3.01 5.38 -6.07
C TYR A 137 1.56 5.82 -5.97
N TYR A 138 1.32 6.92 -5.30
CA TYR A 138 0.01 7.56 -5.22
C TYR A 138 0.19 9.06 -4.96
N ASP A 139 -0.86 9.83 -5.23
CA ASP A 139 -0.84 11.28 -5.05
C ASP A 139 -1.11 11.62 -3.58
N GLN A 140 -0.07 12.01 -2.85
CA GLN A 140 -0.19 12.39 -1.44
C GLN A 140 -1.03 13.64 -1.24
N LEU A 141 -0.95 14.60 -2.16
CA LEU A 141 -1.72 15.82 -2.04
C LEU A 141 -3.22 15.54 -2.15
N ASP A 142 -3.61 14.70 -3.10
CA ASP A 142 -5.00 14.25 -3.23
C ASP A 142 -5.46 13.51 -1.98
N PHE A 143 -4.63 12.62 -1.45
CA PHE A 143 -4.92 11.91 -0.21
C PHE A 143 -5.15 12.89 0.95
N MET A 144 -4.27 13.86 1.13
CA MET A 144 -4.40 14.90 2.16
C MET A 144 -5.71 15.68 2.02
N LYS A 145 -6.05 16.06 0.79
CA LYS A 145 -7.30 16.79 0.51
C LYS A 145 -8.53 15.97 0.89
N GLN A 146 -8.55 14.69 0.55
CA GLN A 146 -9.66 13.82 0.88
C GLN A 146 -9.81 13.62 2.40
N LEU A 147 -8.69 13.65 3.14
CA LEU A 147 -8.69 13.61 4.59
C LEU A 147 -9.09 14.95 5.24
N GLY A 148 -9.23 16.00 4.44
CA GLY A 148 -9.51 17.33 4.95
C GLY A 148 -8.30 18.05 5.53
N LEU A 149 -7.08 17.61 5.22
CA LEU A 149 -5.82 18.15 5.69
C LEU A 149 -5.18 19.12 4.70
N GLY A 150 -5.56 19.07 3.44
CA GLY A 150 -5.03 19.91 2.38
C GLY A 150 -5.60 21.32 2.43
N ARG A 151 -4.80 22.28 1.95
CA ARG A 151 -5.23 23.68 1.82
C ARG A 151 -5.58 23.99 0.37
#